data_12a4b55c7be3d43e8b8b14b3eca13e8b
#
_entry.id   12a4b55c7be3d43e8b8b14b3eca13e8b
#
_cell.length_a   1.000
_cell.length_b   1.000
_cell.length_c   1.000
_cell.angle_alpha   90.00
_cell.angle_beta   90.00
_cell.angle_gamma   90.00
#
_symmetry.space_group_name_H-M   'P 1'
#
loop_
_entity.id
_entity.type
_entity.pdbx_description
1 polymer ?
#
loop_
_entity_poly.entity_id
_entity_poly.type
_entity_poly.pdbx_seq_one_letter_code
_entity_poly.pdbx_strand_id
1 'polypeptide(L)'
;SVWIKKLLNENKLRYNSHLYSESNQSLRKIPQTELEYSNEKKDVDARIILRDNFDKLLSKYPELIIFGEDCGKIGDVNQGLEGLQEKHGEHRVFDTGIREATIIGQGIGLALRGLRPIAEIQYLDYLLYAIQILSDDLATLQYRTFGGQKAPLIIRTRGHRLEGIWHSGSPMG
;
A
#
# COMPACT_ATOMS: atom_id res chain seq x y z
N SER A 1 2.89 23.89 36.82
CA SER A 1 2.93 25.22 36.17
C SER A 1 2.13 25.20 34.88
N VAL A 2 1.64 26.34 34.46
CA VAL A 2 0.87 26.48 33.20
C VAL A 2 1.68 25.99 31.98
N TRP A 3 2.97 26.25 31.99
CA TRP A 3 3.90 25.83 30.96
C TRP A 3 4.00 24.29 30.81
N ILE A 4 4.09 23.57 31.94
CA ILE A 4 4.13 22.10 31.92
C ILE A 4 2.83 21.53 31.34
N LYS A 5 1.66 22.07 31.75
CA LYS A 5 0.37 21.62 31.20
C LYS A 5 0.27 21.86 29.69
N LYS A 6 0.74 23.02 29.22
CA LYS A 6 0.79 23.33 27.78
C LYS A 6 1.68 22.35 27.06
N LEU A 7 2.89 22.10 27.53
CA LEU A 7 3.84 21.18 26.95
C LEU A 7 3.30 19.73 26.89
N LEU A 8 2.67 19.28 27.98
CA LEU A 8 2.06 17.95 28.04
C LEU A 8 0.90 17.82 27.03
N ASN A 9 0.08 18.86 26.87
CA ASN A 9 -0.99 18.84 25.89
C ASN A 9 -0.47 18.85 24.44
N GLU A 10 0.56 19.65 24.15
CA GLU A 10 1.22 19.67 22.85
C GLU A 10 1.86 18.30 22.54
N ASN A 11 2.54 17.70 23.51
CA ASN A 11 3.13 16.38 23.35
C ASN A 11 2.07 15.29 23.20
N LYS A 12 0.96 15.37 23.93
CA LYS A 12 -0.16 14.43 23.77
C LYS A 12 -0.70 14.45 22.34
N LEU A 13 -0.91 15.62 21.75
CA LEU A 13 -1.33 15.75 20.36
C LEU A 13 -0.27 15.22 19.39
N ARG A 14 1.00 15.52 19.64
CA ARG A 14 2.12 15.11 18.81
C ARG A 14 2.34 13.59 18.80
N TYR A 15 2.27 12.95 19.97
CA TYR A 15 2.56 11.53 20.12
C TYR A 15 1.33 10.64 19.98
N ASN A 16 0.17 11.06 20.46
CA ASN A 16 -1.01 10.20 20.48
C ASN A 16 -1.88 10.33 19.22
N SER A 17 -1.94 11.51 18.60
CA SER A 17 -2.79 11.73 17.43
C SER A 17 -2.35 10.95 16.19
N HIS A 18 -1.07 10.56 16.13
CA HIS A 18 -0.47 9.88 14.97
C HIS A 18 -0.22 8.40 15.18
N LEU A 19 -0.12 7.95 16.43
CA LEU A 19 0.31 6.59 16.75
C LEU A 19 -0.81 5.72 17.26
N TYR A 20 -1.81 6.31 17.91
CA TYR A 20 -2.87 5.57 18.56
C TYR A 20 -4.25 5.95 18.05
N SER A 21 -5.16 5.04 18.23
CA SER A 21 -6.52 5.08 17.72
C SER A 21 -7.45 6.09 18.38
N GLU A 22 -6.93 7.11 19.04
CA GLU A 22 -7.73 8.14 19.73
C GLU A 22 -8.07 9.35 18.86
N SER A 23 -7.32 9.60 17.80
CA SER A 23 -7.56 10.73 16.89
C SER A 23 -8.65 10.43 15.86
N ASN A 24 -9.11 11.47 15.16
CA ASN A 24 -10.04 11.32 14.05
C ASN A 24 -9.42 10.61 12.83
N GLN A 25 -8.11 10.44 12.80
CA GLN A 25 -7.38 9.69 11.77
C GLN A 25 -7.18 8.20 12.13
N SER A 26 -7.75 7.77 13.26
CA SER A 26 -7.71 6.38 13.67
C SER A 26 -8.37 5.46 12.64
N LEU A 27 -7.76 4.31 12.38
CA LEU A 27 -8.35 3.25 11.57
C LEU A 27 -9.74 2.82 12.06
N ARG A 28 -10.00 2.93 13.36
CA ARG A 28 -11.32 2.63 13.96
C ARG A 28 -12.40 3.66 13.65
N LYS A 29 -12.00 4.84 13.15
CA LYS A 29 -12.91 5.95 12.84
C LYS A 29 -13.07 6.17 11.34
N ILE A 30 -12.46 5.34 10.51
CA ILE A 30 -12.67 5.36 9.07
C ILE A 30 -14.13 4.96 8.82
N PRO A 31 -14.92 5.81 8.15
CA PRO A 31 -16.30 5.45 7.84
C PRO A 31 -16.32 4.24 6.90
N GLN A 32 -17.10 3.25 7.25
CA GLN A 32 -17.35 2.12 6.38
C GLN A 32 -18.32 2.57 5.27
N THR A 33 -17.95 2.30 4.04
CA THR A 33 -18.85 2.51 2.90
C THR A 33 -19.55 1.19 2.61
N GLU A 34 -20.86 1.20 2.67
CA GLU A 34 -21.66 0.03 2.31
C GLU A 34 -21.52 -0.25 0.80
N LEU A 35 -21.49 -1.53 0.46
CA LEU A 35 -21.38 -1.96 -0.92
C LEU A 35 -22.77 -1.94 -1.58
N GLU A 36 -22.87 -1.25 -2.69
CA GLU A 36 -24.05 -1.28 -3.56
C GLU A 36 -23.83 -2.34 -4.65
N TYR A 37 -24.67 -3.34 -4.68
CA TYR A 37 -24.62 -4.41 -5.67
C TYR A 37 -25.64 -4.16 -6.78
N SER A 38 -25.19 -4.36 -8.02
CA SER A 38 -26.11 -4.41 -9.17
C SER A 38 -27.04 -5.62 -9.06
N ASN A 39 -28.28 -5.47 -9.53
CA ASN A 39 -29.20 -6.59 -9.67
C ASN A 39 -28.79 -7.55 -10.80
N GLU A 40 -27.94 -7.10 -11.72
CA GLU A 40 -27.37 -7.93 -12.76
C GLU A 40 -26.20 -8.73 -12.20
N LYS A 41 -26.35 -10.05 -12.20
CA LYS A 41 -25.28 -10.97 -11.83
C LYS A 41 -24.57 -11.45 -13.08
N LYS A 42 -23.27 -11.18 -13.14
CA LYS A 42 -22.38 -11.70 -14.18
C LYS A 42 -21.17 -12.32 -13.52
N ASP A 43 -20.93 -13.58 -13.81
CA ASP A 43 -19.70 -14.24 -13.38
C ASP A 43 -18.54 -13.69 -14.20
N VAL A 44 -17.56 -13.12 -13.51
CA VAL A 44 -16.33 -12.59 -14.11
C VAL A 44 -15.13 -13.07 -13.32
N ASP A 45 -14.01 -13.19 -13.99
CA ASP A 45 -12.75 -13.51 -13.35
C ASP A 45 -12.37 -12.40 -12.34
N ALA A 46 -11.98 -12.79 -11.12
CA ALA A 46 -11.61 -11.87 -10.06
C ALA A 46 -10.48 -10.91 -10.47
N ARG A 47 -9.55 -11.34 -11.34
CA ARG A 47 -8.48 -10.48 -11.86
C ARG A 47 -9.02 -9.28 -12.65
N ILE A 48 -10.13 -9.46 -13.37
CA ILE A 48 -10.80 -8.39 -14.13
C ILE A 48 -11.38 -7.36 -13.17
N ILE A 49 -12.00 -7.81 -12.08
CA ILE A 49 -12.52 -6.90 -11.04
C ILE A 49 -11.39 -6.08 -10.42
N LEU A 50 -10.26 -6.71 -10.12
CA LEU A 50 -9.08 -6.01 -9.59
C LEU A 50 -8.54 -4.98 -10.59
N ARG A 51 -8.34 -5.39 -11.83
CA ARG A 51 -7.85 -4.52 -12.91
C ARG A 51 -8.76 -3.30 -13.10
N ASP A 52 -10.06 -3.51 -13.19
CA ASP A 52 -11.02 -2.44 -13.41
C ASP A 52 -11.11 -1.47 -12.22
N ASN A 53 -10.91 -1.97 -10.99
CA ASN A 53 -10.78 -1.11 -9.81
C ASN A 53 -9.50 -0.27 -9.85
N PHE A 54 -8.36 -0.86 -10.16
CA PHE A 54 -7.10 -0.12 -10.30
C PHE A 54 -7.17 0.91 -11.43
N ASP A 55 -7.81 0.58 -12.54
CA ASP A 55 -8.05 1.51 -13.64
C ASP A 55 -8.84 2.75 -13.19
N LYS A 56 -9.92 2.54 -12.45
CA LYS A 56 -10.72 3.63 -11.88
C LYS A 56 -9.93 4.45 -10.85
N LEU A 57 -9.16 3.80 -9.99
CA LEU A 57 -8.33 4.47 -9.00
C LEU A 57 -7.24 5.33 -9.66
N LEU A 58 -6.53 4.80 -10.66
CA LEU A 58 -5.52 5.52 -11.42
C LEU A 58 -6.12 6.71 -12.19
N SER A 59 -7.34 6.56 -12.70
CA SER A 59 -8.05 7.65 -13.37
C SER A 59 -8.51 8.75 -12.40
N LYS A 60 -8.89 8.36 -11.18
CA LYS A 60 -9.42 9.28 -10.16
C LYS A 60 -8.33 10.04 -9.40
N TYR A 61 -7.20 9.36 -9.13
CA TYR A 61 -6.13 9.88 -8.28
C TYR A 61 -4.84 10.05 -9.08
N PRO A 62 -4.50 11.27 -9.50
CA PRO A 62 -3.30 11.53 -10.29
C PRO A 62 -1.99 11.22 -9.54
N GLU A 63 -2.01 11.28 -8.21
CA GLU A 63 -0.88 10.94 -7.34
C GLU A 63 -0.68 9.43 -7.15
N LEU A 64 -1.65 8.60 -7.54
CA LEU A 64 -1.55 7.15 -7.39
C LEU A 64 -0.58 6.56 -8.41
N ILE A 65 0.33 5.73 -7.95
CA ILE A 65 1.24 4.94 -8.79
C ILE A 65 1.27 3.49 -8.30
N ILE A 66 1.47 2.57 -9.22
CA ILE A 66 1.56 1.13 -8.94
C ILE A 66 2.86 0.62 -9.51
N PHE A 67 3.65 -0.06 -8.72
CA PHE A 67 4.93 -0.59 -9.19
C PHE A 67 5.36 -1.81 -8.38
N GLY A 68 6.22 -2.59 -8.98
CA GLY A 68 6.76 -3.82 -8.43
C GLY A 68 7.32 -4.69 -9.52
N GLU A 69 7.70 -5.90 -9.20
CA GLU A 69 8.15 -6.88 -10.16
C GLU A 69 6.99 -7.30 -11.07
N ASP A 70 7.18 -7.22 -12.38
CA ASP A 70 6.21 -7.58 -13.44
C ASP A 70 4.88 -6.78 -13.40
N CYS A 71 4.82 -5.66 -12.71
CA CYS A 71 3.61 -4.83 -12.63
C CYS A 71 3.30 -4.07 -13.92
N GLY A 72 4.32 -3.76 -14.70
CA GLY A 72 4.23 -2.91 -15.89
C GLY A 72 3.62 -3.61 -17.10
N LYS A 73 4.46 -3.98 -18.06
CA LYS A 73 4.01 -4.51 -19.37
C LYS A 73 3.21 -5.81 -19.25
N ILE A 74 3.62 -6.72 -18.37
CA ILE A 74 2.93 -7.99 -18.15
C ILE A 74 1.60 -7.79 -17.40
N GLY A 75 1.55 -6.77 -16.55
CA GLY A 75 0.35 -6.46 -15.77
C GLY A 75 0.15 -7.35 -14.54
N ASP A 76 1.23 -7.65 -13.84
CA ASP A 76 1.44 -8.61 -12.77
C ASP A 76 1.30 -10.10 -13.19
N VAL A 77 1.82 -10.99 -12.38
CA VAL A 77 1.84 -12.45 -12.65
C VAL A 77 0.43 -13.04 -12.85
N ASN A 78 -0.59 -12.46 -12.22
CA ASN A 78 -1.98 -12.87 -12.36
C ASN A 78 -2.78 -11.93 -13.26
N GLN A 79 -2.11 -10.99 -13.92
CA GLN A 79 -2.73 -10.04 -14.87
C GLN A 79 -3.83 -9.15 -14.26
N GLY A 80 -3.73 -8.88 -12.97
CA GLY A 80 -4.61 -7.93 -12.29
C GLY A 80 -4.32 -6.45 -12.62
N LEU A 81 -3.24 -6.17 -13.36
CA LEU A 81 -2.84 -4.85 -13.85
C LEU A 81 -2.70 -4.82 -15.39
N GLU A 82 -3.17 -5.85 -16.09
CA GLU A 82 -3.05 -5.99 -17.54
C GLU A 82 -3.55 -4.75 -18.27
N GLY A 83 -2.71 -4.21 -19.17
CA GLY A 83 -3.01 -3.04 -20.00
C GLY A 83 -2.99 -1.69 -19.27
N LEU A 84 -2.82 -1.66 -17.95
CA LEU A 84 -2.85 -0.40 -17.21
C LEU A 84 -1.62 0.48 -17.45
N GLN A 85 -0.46 -0.11 -17.71
CA GLN A 85 0.73 0.66 -18.11
C GLN A 85 0.51 1.38 -19.44
N GLU A 86 -0.02 0.68 -20.44
CA GLU A 86 -0.31 1.26 -21.75
C GLU A 86 -1.32 2.41 -21.64
N LYS A 87 -2.34 2.25 -20.80
CA LYS A 87 -3.42 3.23 -20.62
C LYS A 87 -3.00 4.45 -19.80
N HIS A 88 -2.25 4.26 -18.71
CA HIS A 88 -1.93 5.31 -17.73
C HIS A 88 -0.48 5.82 -17.82
N GLY A 89 0.36 5.14 -18.57
CA GLY A 89 1.76 5.49 -18.79
C GLY A 89 2.75 4.80 -17.88
N GLU A 90 3.98 4.69 -18.35
CA GLU A 90 5.10 4.01 -17.68
C GLU A 90 5.54 4.67 -16.35
N HIS A 91 5.17 5.93 -16.13
CA HIS A 91 5.44 6.61 -14.84
C HIS A 91 4.37 6.37 -13.79
N ARG A 92 3.26 5.75 -14.17
CA ARG A 92 2.13 5.47 -13.29
C ARG A 92 2.01 3.98 -12.94
N VAL A 93 2.36 3.11 -13.87
CA VAL A 93 2.39 1.65 -13.69
C VAL A 93 3.69 1.14 -14.29
N PHE A 94 4.60 0.60 -13.46
CA PHE A 94 5.92 0.23 -13.96
C PHE A 94 6.56 -0.94 -13.20
N ASP A 95 7.53 -1.53 -13.88
CA ASP A 95 8.34 -2.62 -13.35
C ASP A 95 9.50 -2.10 -12.51
N THR A 96 9.92 -2.91 -11.56
CA THR A 96 11.14 -2.72 -10.77
C THR A 96 12.08 -3.91 -10.94
N GLY A 97 13.30 -3.77 -10.47
CA GLY A 97 14.19 -4.91 -10.28
C GLY A 97 13.72 -5.82 -9.12
N ILE A 98 14.24 -7.03 -9.13
CA ILE A 98 13.91 -8.08 -8.14
C ILE A 98 14.66 -7.80 -6.83
N ARG A 99 14.09 -6.95 -5.98
CA ARG A 99 14.61 -6.69 -4.63
C ARG A 99 13.54 -6.02 -3.77
N GLU A 100 12.91 -6.78 -2.92
CA GLU A 100 11.75 -6.36 -2.12
C GLU A 100 12.08 -5.21 -1.17
N ALA A 101 13.26 -5.23 -0.55
CA ALA A 101 13.72 -4.11 0.29
C ALA A 101 13.80 -2.79 -0.51
N THR A 102 14.25 -2.85 -1.76
CA THR A 102 14.32 -1.69 -2.65
C THR A 102 12.93 -1.24 -3.08
N ILE A 103 12.04 -2.15 -3.39
CA ILE A 103 10.64 -1.85 -3.77
C ILE A 103 9.95 -1.08 -2.62
N ILE A 104 10.07 -1.56 -1.40
CA ILE A 104 9.48 -0.88 -0.24
C ILE A 104 10.17 0.46 0.04
N GLY A 105 11.50 0.51 -0.01
CA GLY A 105 12.26 1.77 0.16
C GLY A 105 11.89 2.82 -0.88
N GLN A 106 11.71 2.42 -2.14
CA GLN A 106 11.22 3.29 -3.20
C GLN A 106 9.80 3.79 -2.89
N GLY A 107 8.91 2.92 -2.41
CA GLY A 107 7.57 3.29 -1.98
C GLY A 107 7.57 4.33 -0.86
N ILE A 108 8.43 4.16 0.14
CA ILE A 108 8.60 5.14 1.22
C ILE A 108 9.03 6.49 0.64
N GLY A 109 10.05 6.50 -0.23
CA GLY A 109 10.55 7.71 -0.86
C GLY A 109 9.49 8.45 -1.68
N LEU A 110 8.74 7.73 -2.50
CA LEU A 110 7.65 8.28 -3.32
C LEU A 110 6.52 8.84 -2.46
N ALA A 111 6.14 8.13 -1.39
CA ALA A 111 5.12 8.59 -0.44
C ALA A 111 5.55 9.87 0.30
N LEU A 112 6.82 9.97 0.70
CA LEU A 112 7.41 11.18 1.29
C LEU A 112 7.38 12.38 0.33
N ARG A 113 7.38 12.13 -0.97
CA ARG A 113 7.27 13.18 -2.01
C ARG A 113 5.81 13.52 -2.37
N GLY A 114 4.84 12.98 -1.65
CA GLY A 114 3.43 13.32 -1.81
C GLY A 114 2.64 12.40 -2.76
N LEU A 115 3.28 11.39 -3.32
CA LEU A 115 2.60 10.38 -4.11
C LEU A 115 1.84 9.38 -3.23
N ARG A 116 1.00 8.57 -3.84
CA ARG A 116 0.26 7.47 -3.20
C ARG A 116 0.68 6.15 -3.85
N PRO A 117 1.82 5.60 -3.44
CA PRO A 117 2.33 4.39 -4.05
C PRO A 117 1.60 3.14 -3.56
N ILE A 118 1.35 2.23 -4.51
CA ILE A 118 1.07 0.83 -4.25
C ILE A 118 2.32 0.06 -4.67
N ALA A 119 3.07 -0.40 -3.69
CA ALA A 119 4.26 -1.21 -3.92
C ALA A 119 3.87 -2.69 -3.87
N GLU A 120 4.10 -3.40 -4.96
CA GLU A 120 3.79 -4.81 -5.07
C GLU A 120 5.00 -5.67 -4.75
N ILE A 121 4.82 -6.57 -3.81
CA ILE A 121 5.70 -7.72 -3.56
C ILE A 121 5.03 -8.91 -4.21
N GLN A 122 5.73 -9.57 -5.12
CA GLN A 122 5.16 -10.56 -6.01
C GLN A 122 4.48 -11.73 -5.28
N TYR A 123 5.08 -12.21 -4.17
CA TYR A 123 4.52 -13.25 -3.31
C TYR A 123 4.73 -12.94 -1.84
N LEU A 124 3.81 -13.37 -0.98
CA LEU A 124 3.83 -13.10 0.45
C LEU A 124 5.13 -13.58 1.12
N ASP A 125 5.68 -14.70 0.70
CA ASP A 125 6.94 -15.23 1.24
C ASP A 125 8.11 -14.27 1.06
N TYR A 126 8.12 -13.52 -0.02
CA TYR A 126 9.19 -12.57 -0.33
C TYR A 126 9.09 -11.29 0.51
N LEU A 127 7.95 -11.06 1.17
CA LEU A 127 7.83 -9.94 2.12
C LEU A 127 8.87 -10.02 3.24
N LEU A 128 9.35 -11.22 3.57
CA LEU A 128 10.43 -11.41 4.55
C LEU A 128 11.70 -10.63 4.19
N TYR A 129 12.01 -10.49 2.89
CA TYR A 129 13.18 -9.71 2.43
C TYR A 129 13.04 -8.20 2.63
N ALA A 130 11.85 -7.74 2.92
CA ALA A 130 11.56 -6.34 3.20
C ALA A 130 11.17 -6.07 4.65
N ILE A 131 11.08 -7.10 5.50
CA ILE A 131 10.51 -6.97 6.86
C ILE A 131 11.26 -5.94 7.72
N GLN A 132 12.57 -5.84 7.57
CA GLN A 132 13.37 -4.85 8.28
C GLN A 132 12.98 -3.43 7.88
N ILE A 133 12.87 -3.15 6.60
CA ILE A 133 12.48 -1.82 6.08
C ILE A 133 11.05 -1.48 6.53
N LEU A 134 10.18 -2.48 6.58
CA LEU A 134 8.80 -2.29 7.06
C LEU A 134 8.76 -1.95 8.55
N SER A 135 9.51 -2.68 9.37
CA SER A 135 9.49 -2.53 10.83
C SER A 135 10.26 -1.29 11.28
N ASP A 136 11.45 -1.08 10.75
CA ASP A 136 12.36 -0.06 11.25
C ASP A 136 12.15 1.29 10.55
N ASP A 137 11.97 1.29 9.24
CA ASP A 137 11.88 2.54 8.49
C ASP A 137 10.43 3.01 8.33
N LEU A 138 9.53 2.18 7.81
CA LEU A 138 8.16 2.59 7.51
C LEU A 138 7.32 2.74 8.78
N ALA A 139 7.27 1.71 9.60
CA ALA A 139 6.39 1.68 10.78
C ALA A 139 6.77 2.72 11.84
N THR A 140 8.06 3.03 11.97
CA THR A 140 8.55 3.99 12.98
C THR A 140 8.67 5.42 12.46
N LEU A 141 8.46 5.68 11.18
CA LEU A 141 8.72 6.98 10.55
C LEU A 141 8.01 8.14 11.26
N GLN A 142 6.72 8.01 11.50
CA GLN A 142 5.94 9.04 12.19
C GLN A 142 6.42 9.26 13.63
N TYR A 143 6.73 8.17 14.33
CA TYR A 143 7.25 8.24 15.69
C TYR A 143 8.59 8.95 15.74
N ARG A 144 9.57 8.51 14.94
CA ARG A 144 10.93 9.07 14.92
C ARG A 144 10.97 10.54 14.51
N THR A 145 10.01 10.99 13.72
CA THR A 145 9.94 12.37 13.22
C THR A 145 8.93 13.23 13.97
N PHE A 146 8.43 12.77 15.11
CA PHE A 146 7.40 13.48 15.90
C PHE A 146 6.18 13.88 15.07
N GLY A 147 5.75 13.02 14.16
CA GLY A 147 4.65 13.29 13.24
C GLY A 147 4.99 14.23 12.07
N GLY A 148 6.26 14.62 11.94
CA GLY A 148 6.71 15.53 10.89
C GLY A 148 6.75 14.91 9.49
N GLN A 149 6.89 13.58 9.41
CA GLN A 149 6.90 12.84 8.14
C GLN A 149 5.85 11.73 8.16
N LYS A 150 5.23 11.51 7.01
CA LYS A 150 4.28 10.43 6.78
C LYS A 150 4.57 9.80 5.42
N ALA A 151 4.56 8.49 5.37
CA ALA A 151 4.70 7.73 4.13
C ALA A 151 3.46 6.84 3.92
N PRO A 152 2.36 7.39 3.41
CA PRO A 152 1.15 6.63 3.13
C PRO A 152 1.39 5.69 1.94
N LEU A 153 1.85 4.50 2.22
CA LEU A 153 2.22 3.46 1.29
C LEU A 153 1.25 2.29 1.44
N ILE A 154 0.74 1.79 0.33
CA ILE A 154 0.01 0.52 0.27
C ILE A 154 0.99 -0.55 -0.20
N ILE A 155 1.07 -1.63 0.55
CA ILE A 155 1.86 -2.80 0.17
C ILE A 155 0.88 -3.89 -0.24
N ARG A 156 0.99 -4.30 -1.49
CA ARG A 156 0.17 -5.36 -2.05
C ARG A 156 1.04 -6.61 -2.24
N THR A 157 0.51 -7.75 -1.86
CA THR A 157 1.13 -9.04 -2.15
C THR A 157 0.06 -10.08 -2.39
N ARG A 158 0.42 -11.15 -3.07
CA ARG A 158 -0.49 -12.28 -3.26
C ARG A 158 -0.55 -13.10 -1.99
N GLY A 159 -1.78 -13.43 -1.63
CA GLY A 159 -2.04 -14.22 -0.47
C GLY A 159 -1.68 -15.68 -0.62
N HIS A 160 -2.00 -16.41 0.40
CA HIS A 160 -1.80 -17.83 0.53
C HIS A 160 -2.55 -18.63 -0.56
N ARG A 161 -1.87 -19.66 -1.07
CA ARG A 161 -2.49 -20.73 -1.85
C ARG A 161 -2.32 -22.06 -1.12
N LEU A 162 -3.33 -22.86 -1.17
CA LEU A 162 -3.29 -24.21 -0.57
C LEU A 162 -2.46 -25.21 -1.37
N GLU A 163 -2.13 -24.86 -2.60
CA GLU A 163 -1.41 -25.72 -3.53
C GLU A 163 -0.01 -25.22 -3.82
N GLY A 164 0.90 -26.16 -3.84
CA GLY A 164 2.24 -25.93 -4.30
C GLY A 164 3.21 -25.51 -3.22
N ILE A 165 4.44 -25.49 -3.65
CA ILE A 165 5.60 -25.09 -2.88
C ILE A 165 6.21 -23.88 -3.60
N TRP A 166 6.80 -22.98 -2.86
CA TRP A 166 7.40 -21.77 -3.37
C TRP A 166 6.38 -20.83 -3.99
N HIS A 167 6.53 -20.44 -5.24
CA HIS A 167 5.75 -19.41 -5.90
C HIS A 167 4.21 -19.62 -5.90
N SER A 168 3.73 -20.81 -5.70
CA SER A 168 2.31 -21.12 -5.72
C SER A 168 1.69 -21.31 -4.34
N GLY A 169 2.50 -21.49 -3.31
CA GLY A 169 2.04 -21.60 -1.95
C GLY A 169 2.83 -20.69 -1.03
N SER A 170 2.16 -20.03 -0.11
CA SER A 170 2.83 -19.22 0.90
C SER A 170 2.61 -19.82 2.27
N PRO A 171 3.69 -20.19 3.01
CA PRO A 171 3.58 -20.67 4.39
C PRO A 171 3.25 -19.54 5.37
N MET A 172 3.23 -18.29 4.93
CA MET A 172 2.96 -17.12 5.76
C MET A 172 1.49 -16.70 5.77
N GLY A 173 0.62 -17.51 5.23
CA GLY A 173 -0.81 -17.24 5.20
C GLY A 173 -1.52 -17.39 6.55
#